data_0be6837c99d02b9fa866640c03b98a82
#
_entry.id   0be6837c99d02b9fa866640c03b98a82
#
_cell.length_a   1.000
_cell.length_b   1.000
_cell.length_c   1.000
_cell.angle_alpha   90.00
_cell.angle_beta   90.00
_cell.angle_gamma   90.00
#
_symmetry.space_group_name_H-M   'P 1'
#
loop_
_entity.id
_entity.type
_entity.pdbx_description
1 polymer ?
#
loop_
_entity_poly.entity_id
_entity_poly.type
_entity_poly.pdbx_seq_one_letter_code
_entity_poly.pdbx_strand_id
1 'polypeptide(L)'
;MRGDEGARSHLSGGREASMQVREGMSEMVLTVGPGHTLRAVAGLMSERAVGAAVVMDPEGHGPGIITERDILIAIGAGQDPDAESVAEHLTRDVVYASPDWSLEEAAAAMVRGGFRHLIVLDHGETVGILSVRDVVRCWTEDGAICPLPSRAAVG
;
A
#
# COMPACT_ATOMS: atom_id res chain seq x y z
N MET A 1 24.95 -56.37 -21.67
CA MET A 1 23.50 -56.39 -21.44
C MET A 1 23.10 -55.13 -20.72
N ARG A 2 22.37 -54.43 -21.28
CA ARG A 2 21.93 -53.05 -21.41
C ARG A 2 21.23 -52.62 -20.15
N GLY A 3 21.83 -51.67 -19.43
CA GLY A 3 21.19 -50.86 -18.42
C GLY A 3 20.77 -49.53 -19.05
N ASP A 4 19.47 -49.35 -19.09
CA ASP A 4 18.84 -48.10 -19.48
C ASP A 4 18.88 -47.17 -18.27
N GLU A 5 19.70 -46.12 -18.35
CA GLU A 5 19.73 -45.04 -17.37
C GLU A 5 18.85 -43.90 -17.85
N GLY A 6 17.59 -43.98 -17.42
CA GLY A 6 16.65 -42.89 -17.58
C GLY A 6 17.12 -41.61 -16.89
N ALA A 7 17.51 -40.66 -17.69
CA ALA A 7 17.82 -39.30 -17.27
C ALA A 7 16.62 -38.67 -16.59
N ARG A 8 16.65 -38.53 -15.28
CA ARG A 8 15.71 -37.70 -14.53
C ARG A 8 16.16 -36.24 -14.66
N SER A 9 15.56 -35.56 -15.58
CA SER A 9 15.67 -34.11 -15.64
C SER A 9 15.11 -33.50 -14.38
N HIS A 10 15.99 -33.01 -13.53
CA HIS A 10 15.62 -32.10 -12.44
C HIS A 10 15.14 -30.80 -13.06
N LEU A 11 13.84 -30.64 -13.12
CA LEU A 11 13.24 -29.33 -13.25
C LEU A 11 13.41 -28.63 -11.89
N SER A 12 14.55 -28.00 -11.70
CA SER A 12 14.70 -26.97 -10.69
C SER A 12 13.85 -25.79 -11.14
N GLY A 13 12.58 -25.78 -10.73
CA GLY A 13 11.75 -24.60 -10.76
C GLY A 13 12.44 -23.56 -9.87
N GLY A 14 13.24 -22.69 -10.47
CA GLY A 14 13.71 -21.49 -9.81
C GLY A 14 12.48 -20.74 -9.34
N ARG A 15 12.27 -20.62 -8.03
CA ARG A 15 11.40 -19.60 -7.47
C ARG A 15 12.03 -18.30 -7.94
N GLU A 16 11.39 -17.63 -8.90
CA GLU A 16 11.68 -16.26 -9.19
C GLU A 16 11.64 -15.51 -7.86
N ALA A 17 12.69 -14.73 -7.58
CA ALA A 17 12.75 -13.99 -6.33
C ALA A 17 11.53 -13.08 -6.26
N SER A 18 10.70 -13.27 -5.25
CA SER A 18 9.52 -12.44 -5.01
C SER A 18 9.94 -10.98 -4.84
N MET A 19 9.26 -10.04 -5.50
CA MET A 19 9.51 -8.62 -5.33
C MET A 19 9.28 -8.20 -3.88
N GLN A 20 10.16 -7.37 -3.36
CA GLN A 20 10.07 -6.85 -2.01
C GLN A 20 9.32 -5.52 -1.96
N VAL A 21 8.77 -5.21 -0.79
CA VAL A 21 8.07 -3.95 -0.51
C VAL A 21 8.93 -2.75 -0.89
N ARG A 22 10.25 -2.76 -0.61
CA ARG A 22 11.16 -1.67 -0.98
C ARG A 22 11.18 -1.34 -2.48
N GLU A 23 10.90 -2.32 -3.32
CA GLU A 23 10.90 -2.15 -4.77
C GLU A 23 9.62 -1.50 -5.30
N GLY A 24 8.52 -1.63 -4.55
CA GLY A 24 7.20 -1.10 -4.95
C GLY A 24 6.75 0.12 -4.17
N MET A 25 7.27 0.37 -2.98
CA MET A 25 6.85 1.49 -2.14
C MET A 25 7.21 2.85 -2.75
N SER A 26 6.44 3.88 -2.37
CA SER A 26 6.83 5.27 -2.60
C SER A 26 7.65 5.78 -1.42
N GLU A 27 8.80 6.34 -1.69
CA GLU A 27 9.64 7.02 -0.68
C GLU A 27 9.18 8.46 -0.43
N MET A 28 8.40 9.03 -1.36
CA MET A 28 7.81 10.35 -1.21
C MET A 28 6.52 10.25 -0.41
N VAL A 29 6.64 10.30 0.90
CA VAL A 29 5.52 10.17 1.83
C VAL A 29 4.94 11.54 2.14
N LEU A 30 3.63 11.73 1.91
CA LEU A 30 2.91 12.88 2.42
C LEU A 30 2.75 12.73 3.93
N THR A 31 3.31 13.65 4.67
CA THR A 31 3.24 13.67 6.14
C THR A 31 2.48 14.90 6.61
N VAL A 32 1.55 14.69 7.52
CA VAL A 32 0.73 15.76 8.12
C VAL A 32 0.73 15.64 9.64
N GLY A 33 0.36 16.72 10.31
CA GLY A 33 0.17 16.69 11.77
C GLY A 33 -1.30 16.44 12.16
N PRO A 34 -1.55 16.07 13.44
CA PRO A 34 -2.91 15.78 13.93
C PRO A 34 -3.83 17.01 13.92
N GLY A 35 -3.27 18.21 13.97
CA GLY A 35 -4.03 19.47 13.98
C GLY A 35 -4.49 19.98 12.62
N HIS A 36 -4.10 19.34 11.51
CA HIS A 36 -4.63 19.70 10.19
C HIS A 36 -6.13 19.40 10.12
N THR A 37 -6.87 20.24 9.40
CA THR A 37 -8.27 19.97 9.10
C THR A 37 -8.41 18.91 8.01
N LEU A 38 -9.53 18.22 7.97
CA LEU A 38 -9.79 17.25 6.91
C LEU A 38 -9.74 17.89 5.52
N ARG A 39 -10.23 19.13 5.37
CA ARG A 39 -10.15 19.87 4.10
C ARG A 39 -8.71 20.13 3.69
N ALA A 40 -7.85 20.57 4.63
CA ALA A 40 -6.45 20.85 4.34
C ALA A 40 -5.73 19.59 3.85
N VAL A 41 -5.95 18.45 4.53
CA VAL A 41 -5.34 17.17 4.16
C VAL A 41 -5.89 16.67 2.82
N ALA A 42 -7.19 16.78 2.59
CA ALA A 42 -7.80 16.41 1.31
C ALA A 42 -7.19 17.19 0.14
N GLY A 43 -6.95 18.48 0.34
CA GLY A 43 -6.26 19.34 -0.65
C GLY A 43 -4.84 18.85 -0.95
N LEU A 44 -4.04 18.60 0.08
CA LEU A 44 -2.68 18.08 -0.06
C LEU A 44 -2.63 16.71 -0.74
N MET A 45 -3.55 15.81 -0.38
CA MET A 45 -3.65 14.49 -1.00
C MET A 45 -4.03 14.60 -2.48
N SER A 46 -4.97 15.49 -2.80
CA SER A 46 -5.41 15.73 -4.18
C SER A 46 -4.28 16.31 -5.04
N GLU A 47 -3.56 17.32 -4.54
CA GLU A 47 -2.41 17.91 -5.24
C GLU A 47 -1.31 16.91 -5.55
N ARG A 48 -1.08 15.95 -4.65
CA ARG A 48 -0.05 14.92 -4.81
C ARG A 48 -0.56 13.63 -5.46
N ALA A 49 -1.84 13.56 -5.78
CA ALA A 49 -2.50 12.38 -6.35
C ALA A 49 -2.27 11.11 -5.50
N VAL A 50 -2.35 11.24 -4.17
CA VAL A 50 -2.21 10.12 -3.22
C VAL A 50 -3.50 9.90 -2.45
N GLY A 51 -3.75 8.66 -2.04
CA GLY A 51 -4.95 8.26 -1.30
C GLY A 51 -4.77 8.16 0.21
N ALA A 52 -3.60 8.49 0.73
CA ALA A 52 -3.28 8.45 2.16
C ALA A 52 -2.19 9.43 2.54
N ALA A 53 -2.18 9.84 3.80
CA ALA A 53 -1.11 10.61 4.41
C ALA A 53 -0.69 9.96 5.73
N VAL A 54 0.59 9.96 6.02
CA VAL A 54 1.12 9.57 7.31
C VAL A 54 0.92 10.71 8.30
N VAL A 55 0.40 10.40 9.48
CA VAL A 55 0.18 11.38 10.53
C VAL A 55 1.25 11.22 11.60
N MET A 56 2.09 12.23 11.74
CA MET A 56 3.12 12.27 12.78
C MET A 56 2.61 13.12 13.93
N ASP A 57 2.37 12.45 15.06
CA ASP A 57 1.96 13.09 16.29
C ASP A 57 3.15 13.04 17.25
N PRO A 58 3.73 14.21 17.65
CA PRO A 58 4.88 14.24 18.57
C PRO A 58 4.59 13.63 19.95
N GLU A 59 3.32 13.59 20.33
CA GLU A 59 2.87 13.02 21.61
C GLU A 59 2.32 11.60 21.45
N GLY A 60 2.28 11.08 20.21
CA GLY A 60 1.73 9.78 19.86
C GLY A 60 2.74 8.64 19.95
N HIS A 61 2.21 7.41 19.93
CA HIS A 61 2.99 6.18 19.99
C HIS A 61 3.31 5.62 18.59
N GLY A 62 3.91 6.44 17.74
CA GLY A 62 4.27 6.10 16.39
C GLY A 62 3.36 6.74 15.32
N PRO A 63 3.71 6.58 14.04
CA PRO A 63 2.97 7.18 12.95
C PRO A 63 1.58 6.53 12.78
N GLY A 64 0.56 7.38 12.62
CA GLY A 64 -0.77 6.97 12.20
C GLY A 64 -0.99 7.22 10.72
N ILE A 65 -2.17 6.88 10.24
CA ILE A 65 -2.55 7.08 8.83
C ILE A 65 -3.93 7.70 8.73
N ILE A 66 -4.09 8.61 7.78
CA ILE A 66 -5.39 9.10 7.34
C ILE A 66 -5.54 8.83 5.84
N THR A 67 -6.70 8.34 5.45
CA THR A 67 -6.98 7.93 4.08
C THR A 67 -8.15 8.70 3.49
N GLU A 68 -8.27 8.65 2.17
CA GLU A 68 -9.44 9.19 1.45
C GLU A 68 -10.75 8.59 1.95
N ARG A 69 -10.75 7.32 2.40
CA ARG A 69 -11.93 6.66 2.98
C ARG A 69 -12.35 7.31 4.29
N ASP A 70 -11.40 7.65 5.16
CA ASP A 70 -11.69 8.33 6.43
C ASP A 70 -12.37 9.67 6.19
N ILE A 71 -11.88 10.43 5.21
CA ILE A 71 -12.46 11.71 4.81
C ILE A 71 -13.86 11.52 4.23
N LEU A 72 -14.04 10.52 3.38
CA LEU A 72 -15.34 10.20 2.79
C LEU A 72 -16.37 9.83 3.86
N ILE A 73 -15.98 9.02 4.84
CA ILE A 73 -16.86 8.62 5.97
C ILE A 73 -17.28 9.85 6.78
N ALA A 74 -16.33 10.75 7.08
CA ALA A 74 -16.64 11.98 7.83
C ALA A 74 -17.64 12.86 7.08
N ILE A 75 -17.45 13.07 5.79
CA ILE A 75 -18.37 13.85 4.94
C ILE A 75 -19.74 13.16 4.86
N GLY A 76 -19.77 11.86 4.67
CA GLY A 76 -21.02 11.08 4.62
C GLY A 76 -21.80 11.11 5.94
N ALA A 77 -21.11 11.28 7.06
CA ALA A 77 -21.72 11.47 8.37
C ALA A 77 -22.18 12.92 8.66
N GLY A 78 -22.00 13.83 7.70
CA GLY A 78 -22.40 15.23 7.84
C GLY A 78 -21.44 16.09 8.66
N GLN A 79 -20.22 15.61 8.88
CA GLN A 79 -19.21 16.36 9.62
C GLN A 79 -18.59 17.45 8.74
N ASP A 80 -18.26 18.60 9.35
CA ASP A 80 -17.69 19.73 8.65
C ASP A 80 -16.16 19.54 8.47
N PRO A 81 -15.67 19.36 7.23
CA PRO A 81 -14.24 19.16 7.00
C PRO A 81 -13.36 20.36 7.36
N ASP A 82 -13.92 21.54 7.54
CA ASP A 82 -13.20 22.73 8.00
C ASP A 82 -13.07 22.79 9.52
N ALA A 83 -13.93 22.09 10.24
CA ALA A 83 -13.93 22.03 11.70
C ALA A 83 -13.27 20.76 12.24
N GLU A 84 -13.41 19.64 11.54
CA GLU A 84 -12.88 18.35 11.95
C GLU A 84 -11.36 18.27 11.74
N SER A 85 -10.65 17.79 12.76
CA SER A 85 -9.20 17.60 12.71
C SER A 85 -8.82 16.17 12.30
N VAL A 86 -7.63 16.02 11.75
CA VAL A 86 -7.04 14.69 11.46
C VAL A 86 -6.99 13.83 12.70
N ALA A 87 -6.71 14.40 13.87
CA ALA A 87 -6.62 13.69 15.14
C ALA A 87 -7.90 12.90 15.49
N GLU A 88 -9.06 13.36 15.04
CA GLU A 88 -10.37 12.76 15.31
C GLU A 88 -10.70 11.62 14.34
N HIS A 89 -9.99 11.50 13.23
CA HIS A 89 -10.32 10.58 12.13
C HIS A 89 -9.19 9.63 11.73
N LEU A 90 -7.96 9.89 12.17
CA LEU A 90 -6.83 9.03 11.81
C LEU A 90 -6.94 7.63 12.43
N THR A 91 -6.39 6.65 11.76
CA THR A 91 -6.18 5.32 12.31
C THR A 91 -4.83 5.27 13.03
N ARG A 92 -4.83 4.85 14.30
CA ARG A 92 -3.64 4.72 15.14
C ARG A 92 -3.11 3.29 15.22
N ASP A 93 -4.01 2.31 15.22
CA ASP A 93 -3.66 0.88 15.19
C ASP A 93 -3.31 0.44 13.78
N VAL A 94 -2.14 0.85 13.32
CA VAL A 94 -1.67 0.63 11.96
C VAL A 94 -0.82 -0.63 11.90
N VAL A 95 -1.03 -1.43 10.85
CA VAL A 95 -0.10 -2.49 10.48
C VAL A 95 1.04 -1.86 9.68
N TYR A 96 2.27 -2.05 10.14
CA TYR A 96 3.47 -1.60 9.45
C TYR A 96 4.08 -2.73 8.65
N ALA A 97 4.58 -2.43 7.47
CA ALA A 97 5.37 -3.35 6.68
C ALA A 97 6.86 -3.10 6.89
N SER A 98 7.67 -4.16 6.76
CA SER A 98 9.11 -4.03 6.61
C SER A 98 9.46 -3.88 5.13
N PRO A 99 10.54 -3.13 4.77
CA PRO A 99 11.04 -3.09 3.40
C PRO A 99 11.37 -4.47 2.82
N ASP A 100 11.68 -5.43 3.68
CA ASP A 100 12.07 -6.81 3.32
C ASP A 100 10.88 -7.76 3.12
N TRP A 101 9.67 -7.33 3.45
CA TRP A 101 8.47 -8.13 3.15
C TRP A 101 8.34 -8.34 1.65
N SER A 102 7.81 -9.49 1.25
CA SER A 102 7.38 -9.68 -0.12
C SER A 102 6.12 -8.85 -0.42
N LEU A 103 5.90 -8.51 -1.68
CA LEU A 103 4.65 -7.84 -2.09
C LEU A 103 3.42 -8.72 -1.82
N GLU A 104 3.57 -10.04 -1.88
CA GLU A 104 2.50 -11.00 -1.55
C GLU A 104 2.14 -10.94 -0.07
N GLU A 105 3.12 -10.85 0.82
CA GLU A 105 2.88 -10.68 2.27
C GLU A 105 2.15 -9.36 2.54
N ALA A 106 2.59 -8.29 1.90
CA ALA A 106 1.95 -6.98 2.01
C ALA A 106 0.51 -6.99 1.48
N ALA A 107 0.29 -7.57 0.31
CA ALA A 107 -1.04 -7.72 -0.28
C ALA A 107 -1.97 -8.56 0.61
N ALA A 108 -1.46 -9.66 1.13
CA ALA A 108 -2.22 -10.51 2.06
C ALA A 108 -2.61 -9.78 3.35
N ALA A 109 -1.71 -8.94 3.89
CA ALA A 109 -2.01 -8.10 5.05
C ALA A 109 -3.11 -7.09 4.74
N MET A 110 -3.06 -6.42 3.60
CA MET A 110 -4.09 -5.48 3.15
C MET A 110 -5.46 -6.16 3.01
N VAL A 111 -5.51 -7.34 2.41
CA VAL A 111 -6.76 -8.10 2.22
C VAL A 111 -7.34 -8.52 3.58
N ARG A 112 -6.52 -9.08 4.46
CA ARG A 112 -6.98 -9.51 5.79
C ARG A 112 -7.46 -8.35 6.66
N GLY A 113 -6.77 -7.21 6.57
CA GLY A 113 -7.09 -6.03 7.38
C GLY A 113 -8.15 -5.12 6.78
N GLY A 114 -8.53 -5.32 5.50
CA GLY A 114 -9.49 -4.46 4.81
C GLY A 114 -8.99 -3.05 4.55
N PHE A 115 -7.68 -2.85 4.47
CA PHE A 115 -7.05 -1.56 4.17
C PHE A 115 -6.21 -1.62 2.88
N ARG A 116 -5.92 -0.46 2.30
CA ARG A 116 -5.27 -0.35 0.99
C ARG A 116 -3.89 0.30 1.03
N HIS A 117 -3.43 0.67 2.21
CA HIS A 117 -2.14 1.33 2.40
C HIS A 117 -1.41 0.72 3.59
N LEU A 118 -0.10 0.59 3.47
CA LEU A 118 0.81 0.20 4.55
C LEU A 118 1.89 1.25 4.70
N ILE A 119 2.12 1.69 5.92
CA ILE A 119 3.31 2.47 6.26
C ILE A 119 4.49 1.50 6.33
N VAL A 120 5.58 1.83 5.67
CA VAL A 120 6.80 1.02 5.69
C VAL A 120 7.77 1.61 6.69
N LEU A 121 8.12 0.81 7.69
CA LEU A 121 9.09 1.17 8.72
C LEU A 121 10.37 0.37 8.53
N ASP A 122 11.48 1.05 8.66
CA ASP A 122 12.80 0.45 8.78
C ASP A 122 13.48 0.99 10.05
N HIS A 123 13.83 0.10 10.97
CA HIS A 123 14.42 0.46 12.28
C HIS A 123 13.64 1.54 13.04
N GLY A 124 12.31 1.51 12.97
CA GLY A 124 11.41 2.47 13.62
C GLY A 124 11.20 3.79 12.87
N GLU A 125 11.88 3.98 11.75
CA GLU A 125 11.74 5.17 10.88
C GLU A 125 10.79 4.89 9.73
N THR A 126 9.91 5.83 9.41
CA THR A 126 9.07 5.76 8.22
C THR A 126 9.91 5.97 6.98
N VAL A 127 10.06 4.93 6.15
CA VAL A 127 10.86 4.97 4.93
C VAL A 127 10.03 4.99 3.65
N GLY A 128 8.75 4.71 3.75
CA GLY A 128 7.86 4.71 2.59
C GLY A 128 6.42 4.41 2.94
N ILE A 129 5.60 4.41 1.91
CA ILE A 129 4.22 3.97 1.94
C ILE A 129 3.96 3.07 0.73
N LEU A 130 3.22 1.99 0.94
CA LEU A 130 2.83 1.06 -0.10
C LEU A 130 1.31 1.04 -0.22
N SER A 131 0.80 1.24 -1.42
CA SER A 131 -0.63 1.12 -1.72
C SER A 131 -0.94 -0.17 -2.49
N VAL A 132 -2.20 -0.60 -2.48
CA VAL A 132 -2.68 -1.68 -3.37
C VAL A 132 -2.35 -1.36 -4.83
N ARG A 133 -2.46 -0.09 -5.23
CA ARG A 133 -2.11 0.37 -6.57
C ARG A 133 -0.65 0.11 -6.90
N ASP A 134 0.26 0.33 -5.96
CA ASP A 134 1.69 0.06 -6.14
C ASP A 134 1.94 -1.44 -6.33
N VAL A 135 1.28 -2.29 -5.55
CA VAL A 135 1.37 -3.75 -5.68
C VAL A 135 0.91 -4.18 -7.08
N VAL A 136 -0.24 -3.69 -7.52
CA VAL A 136 -0.78 -4.01 -8.86
C VAL A 136 0.17 -3.51 -9.93
N ARG A 137 0.70 -2.30 -9.81
CA ARG A 137 1.67 -1.75 -10.76
C ARG A 137 2.90 -2.65 -10.88
N CYS A 138 3.50 -3.07 -9.76
CA CYS A 138 4.66 -3.95 -9.78
C CYS A 138 4.36 -5.29 -10.48
N TRP A 139 3.22 -5.90 -10.16
CA TRP A 139 2.82 -7.15 -10.81
C TRP A 139 2.55 -6.99 -12.31
N THR A 140 2.07 -5.82 -12.73
CA THR A 140 1.82 -5.54 -14.14
C THR A 140 3.10 -5.29 -14.92
N GLU A 141 4.06 -4.60 -14.33
CA GLU A 141 5.36 -4.33 -14.93
C GLU A 141 6.23 -5.59 -15.03
N ASP A 142 6.09 -6.52 -14.08
CA ASP A 142 6.80 -7.81 -14.05
C ASP A 142 6.18 -8.88 -14.99
N GLY A 143 5.19 -8.51 -15.79
CA GLY A 143 4.56 -9.40 -16.76
C GLY A 143 3.62 -10.45 -16.15
N ALA A 144 3.29 -10.34 -14.88
CA ALA A 144 2.39 -11.25 -14.16
C ALA A 144 0.90 -11.07 -14.53
N ILE A 145 0.60 -10.36 -15.62
CA ILE A 145 -0.77 -10.10 -15.99
C ILE A 145 -1.34 -11.21 -16.85
N CYS A 146 -2.49 -11.68 -16.40
CA CYS A 146 -3.48 -12.24 -17.32
C CYS A 146 -3.84 -11.17 -18.35
N PRO A 147 -3.60 -11.39 -19.64
CA PRO A 147 -3.98 -10.41 -20.66
C PRO A 147 -5.47 -10.12 -20.52
N LEU A 148 -5.80 -8.85 -20.33
CA LEU A 148 -7.20 -8.42 -20.40
C LEU A 148 -7.76 -8.89 -21.75
N PRO A 149 -8.93 -9.55 -21.78
CA PRO A 149 -9.57 -9.87 -23.04
C PRO A 149 -9.71 -8.56 -23.81
N SER A 150 -9.15 -8.55 -25.03
CA SER A 150 -9.31 -7.39 -25.90
C SER A 150 -10.80 -7.10 -25.99
N ARG A 151 -11.19 -5.86 -25.67
CA ARG A 151 -12.54 -5.41 -25.93
C ARG A 151 -12.81 -5.69 -27.40
N ALA A 152 -13.59 -6.72 -27.67
CA ALA A 152 -14.17 -6.88 -29.00
C ALA A 152 -14.90 -5.56 -29.29
N ALA A 153 -14.48 -4.90 -30.36
CA ALA A 153 -15.16 -3.72 -30.82
C ALA A 153 -16.61 -4.11 -31.08
N VAL A 154 -17.50 -3.60 -30.25
CA VAL A 154 -18.93 -3.66 -30.52
C VAL A 154 -19.15 -2.66 -31.65
N GLY A 155 -19.31 -3.20 -32.84
CA GLY A 155 -19.72 -2.43 -34.01
C GLY A 155 -21.16 -1.94 -33.88
#